data_9e8c29026b0f9929691767daf8c759eb
#
_entry.id   9e8c29026b0f9929691767daf8c759eb
#
_cell.length_a   1.000
_cell.length_b   1.000
_cell.length_c   1.000
_cell.angle_alpha   90.00
_cell.angle_beta   90.00
_cell.angle_gamma   90.00
#
_symmetry.space_group_name_H-M   'P 1'
#
loop_
_entity.id
_entity.type
_entity.pdbx_description
1 polymer ?
#
loop_
_entity_poly.entity_id
_entity_poly.type
_entity_poly.pdbx_seq_one_letter_code
_entity_poly.pdbx_strand_id
1 'polypeptide(L)'
;MSDAAVTRAVGLVRKGAEDSGRDPDDVKIWTVLASGPDLDEEKELRYLTARMGTYLQVPQYGELLVDINEWDPAVLERFRASDVVRSMLGGIDQVATLDQLKQIRELIPDEWLPAATGTPGECAERFVDQFKAGADGIIVHACTPQELAPILVDYEKIRPDEKFEGRTGCPA
;
A
#
# COMPACT_ATOMS: atom_id res chain seq x y z
N MET A 1 -0.98 -3.64 0.33
CA MET A 1 -1.90 -4.80 0.19
C MET A 1 -2.92 -4.48 -0.88
N SER A 2 -3.33 -5.46 -1.69
CA SER A 2 -4.45 -5.33 -2.62
C SER A 2 -5.78 -5.14 -1.83
N ASP A 3 -6.80 -4.58 -2.47
CA ASP A 3 -8.10 -4.38 -1.81
C ASP A 3 -8.74 -5.70 -1.36
N ALA A 4 -8.57 -6.76 -2.17
CA ALA A 4 -9.01 -8.10 -1.78
C ALA A 4 -8.31 -8.61 -0.52
N ALA A 5 -6.98 -8.38 -0.40
CA ALA A 5 -6.23 -8.75 0.79
C ALA A 5 -6.64 -7.92 2.02
N VAL A 6 -6.94 -6.63 1.84
CA VAL A 6 -7.49 -5.79 2.92
C VAL A 6 -8.84 -6.34 3.38
N THR A 7 -9.76 -6.64 2.46
CA THR A 7 -11.08 -7.19 2.80
C THR A 7 -10.96 -8.51 3.57
N ARG A 8 -10.07 -9.43 3.14
CA ARG A 8 -9.81 -10.69 3.87
C ARG A 8 -9.25 -10.45 5.27
N ALA A 9 -8.26 -9.55 5.38
CA ALA A 9 -7.65 -9.22 6.67
C ALA A 9 -8.66 -8.62 7.64
N VAL A 10 -9.53 -7.73 7.17
CA VAL A 10 -10.65 -7.18 7.96
C VAL A 10 -11.55 -8.29 8.48
N GLY A 11 -11.96 -9.21 7.62
CA GLY A 11 -12.79 -10.36 8.03
C GLY A 11 -12.12 -11.23 9.10
N LEU A 12 -10.83 -11.51 8.96
CA LEU A 12 -10.07 -12.30 9.94
C LEU A 12 -9.94 -11.59 11.29
N VAL A 13 -9.66 -10.27 11.29
CA VAL A 13 -9.55 -9.47 12.52
C VAL A 13 -10.88 -9.41 13.25
N ARG A 14 -11.98 -9.14 12.55
CA ARG A 14 -13.33 -9.10 13.16
C ARG A 14 -13.72 -10.45 13.74
N LYS A 15 -13.52 -11.53 12.97
CA LYS A 15 -13.76 -12.89 13.47
C LYS A 15 -12.93 -13.21 14.71
N GLY A 16 -11.64 -12.85 14.73
CA GLY A 16 -10.78 -13.05 15.89
C GLY A 16 -11.24 -12.28 17.12
N ALA A 17 -11.81 -11.09 16.95
CA ALA A 17 -12.42 -10.32 18.02
C ALA A 17 -13.65 -11.04 18.59
N GLU A 18 -14.57 -11.47 17.72
CA GLU A 18 -15.78 -12.25 18.10
C GLU A 18 -15.42 -13.53 18.84
N ASP A 19 -14.50 -14.33 18.30
CA ASP A 19 -14.03 -15.58 18.90
C ASP A 19 -13.40 -15.36 20.30
N SER A 20 -12.89 -14.14 20.55
CA SER A 20 -12.31 -13.73 21.84
C SER A 20 -13.32 -13.05 22.76
N GLY A 21 -14.59 -12.98 22.39
CA GLY A 21 -15.65 -12.32 23.17
C GLY A 21 -15.56 -10.79 23.21
N ARG A 22 -14.86 -10.18 22.25
CA ARG A 22 -14.75 -8.72 22.08
C ARG A 22 -15.74 -8.24 21.01
N ASP A 23 -16.22 -7.02 21.16
CA ASP A 23 -16.97 -6.38 20.07
C ASP A 23 -16.01 -6.12 18.89
N PRO A 24 -16.31 -6.65 17.68
CA PRO A 24 -15.49 -6.39 16.50
C PRO A 24 -15.33 -4.90 16.17
N ASP A 25 -16.32 -4.07 16.50
CA ASP A 25 -16.29 -2.64 16.23
C ASP A 25 -15.37 -1.85 17.16
N ASP A 26 -14.96 -2.44 18.29
CA ASP A 26 -13.92 -1.88 19.16
C ASP A 26 -12.51 -2.00 18.56
N VAL A 27 -12.31 -2.90 17.58
CA VAL A 27 -11.00 -3.13 16.95
C VAL A 27 -10.89 -2.25 15.70
N LYS A 28 -10.03 -1.23 15.77
CA LYS A 28 -9.81 -0.32 14.64
C LYS A 28 -8.72 -0.86 13.71
N ILE A 29 -9.04 -0.92 12.43
CA ILE A 29 -8.19 -1.49 11.37
C ILE A 29 -7.64 -0.35 10.51
N TRP A 30 -6.32 -0.24 10.47
CA TRP A 30 -5.63 0.77 9.68
C TRP A 30 -4.85 0.12 8.55
N THR A 31 -5.04 0.61 7.33
CA THR A 31 -4.24 0.21 6.16
C THR A 31 -3.08 1.16 5.95
N VAL A 32 -2.00 0.65 5.37
CA VAL A 32 -0.85 1.46 4.93
C VAL A 32 -0.89 1.54 3.42
N LEU A 33 -0.94 2.75 2.87
CA LEU A 33 -1.06 2.99 1.43
C LEU A 33 0.02 3.96 0.96
N ALA A 34 0.85 3.50 0.02
CA ALA A 34 1.75 4.37 -0.70
C ALA A 34 0.94 5.33 -1.57
N SER A 35 1.27 6.61 -1.54
CA SER A 35 0.51 7.62 -2.27
C SER A 35 1.44 8.65 -2.89
N GLY A 36 1.06 9.14 -4.06
CA GLY A 36 1.76 10.22 -4.73
C GLY A 36 1.00 10.66 -5.98
N PRO A 37 0.51 11.91 -6.00
CA PRO A 37 -0.18 12.43 -7.16
C PRO A 37 0.84 12.86 -8.23
N ASP A 38 0.48 12.70 -9.49
CA ASP A 38 1.22 13.19 -10.66
C ASP A 38 2.72 12.84 -10.62
N LEU A 39 3.04 11.59 -10.21
CA LEU A 39 4.43 11.14 -10.12
C LEU A 39 5.08 11.09 -11.50
N ASP A 40 6.29 11.65 -11.61
CA ASP A 40 7.19 11.35 -12.71
C ASP A 40 7.80 9.94 -12.58
N GLU A 41 8.42 9.43 -13.65
CA GLU A 41 9.01 8.09 -13.67
C GLU A 41 10.01 7.87 -12.53
N GLU A 42 10.85 8.85 -12.21
CA GLU A 42 11.85 8.70 -11.15
C GLU A 42 11.20 8.56 -9.78
N LYS A 43 10.21 9.40 -9.47
CA LYS A 43 9.48 9.33 -8.21
C LYS A 43 8.69 8.02 -8.09
N GLU A 44 8.04 7.58 -9.17
CA GLU A 44 7.31 6.31 -9.19
C GLU A 44 8.25 5.14 -8.86
N LEU A 45 9.41 5.09 -9.52
CA LEU A 45 10.42 4.07 -9.26
C LEU A 45 10.92 4.11 -7.80
N ARG A 46 11.16 5.28 -7.24
CA ARG A 46 11.65 5.43 -5.87
C ARG A 46 10.59 5.16 -4.82
N TYR A 47 9.35 5.62 -5.03
CA TYR A 47 8.28 5.52 -4.02
C TYR A 47 7.63 4.14 -4.02
N LEU A 48 7.45 3.53 -5.18
CA LEU A 48 6.72 2.27 -5.30
C LEU A 48 7.67 1.10 -5.54
N THR A 49 8.41 1.13 -6.65
CA THR A 49 9.26 0.00 -7.06
C THR A 49 10.36 -0.29 -6.06
N ALA A 50 11.11 0.73 -5.63
CA ALA A 50 12.20 0.56 -4.67
C ALA A 50 11.70 -0.01 -3.34
N ARG A 51 10.58 0.51 -2.84
CA ARG A 51 9.99 0.08 -1.58
C ARG A 51 9.46 -1.34 -1.65
N MET A 52 8.68 -1.66 -2.67
CA MET A 52 8.19 -3.02 -2.88
C MET A 52 9.35 -3.99 -3.10
N GLY A 53 10.32 -3.62 -3.91
CA GLY A 53 11.51 -4.43 -4.14
C GLY A 53 12.25 -4.75 -2.85
N THR A 54 12.40 -3.78 -1.94
CA THR A 54 12.99 -4.02 -0.60
C THR A 54 12.18 -5.03 0.20
N TYR A 55 10.86 -4.95 0.18
CA TYR A 55 10.00 -5.91 0.89
C TYR A 55 10.10 -7.32 0.30
N LEU A 56 10.08 -7.43 -1.02
CA LEU A 56 10.20 -8.72 -1.72
C LEU A 56 11.59 -9.36 -1.55
N GLN A 57 12.64 -8.53 -1.41
CA GLN A 57 14.01 -9.00 -1.19
C GLN A 57 14.17 -9.71 0.15
N VAL A 58 13.48 -9.26 1.20
CA VAL A 58 13.64 -9.77 2.57
C VAL A 58 13.00 -11.15 2.69
N PRO A 59 13.79 -12.20 3.12
CA PRO A 59 13.25 -13.53 3.39
C PRO A 59 12.12 -13.48 4.43
N GLN A 60 11.13 -14.34 4.26
CA GLN A 60 9.89 -14.45 5.05
C GLN A 60 8.92 -13.29 4.85
N TYR A 61 9.39 -12.06 4.63
CA TYR A 61 8.49 -10.92 4.41
C TYR A 61 7.92 -10.91 2.99
N GLY A 62 8.74 -11.22 1.99
CA GLY A 62 8.28 -11.37 0.61
C GLY A 62 7.27 -12.52 0.48
N GLU A 63 7.53 -13.66 1.11
CA GLU A 63 6.60 -14.79 1.15
C GLU A 63 5.28 -14.41 1.84
N LEU A 64 5.35 -13.69 2.96
CA LEU A 64 4.16 -13.20 3.65
C LEU A 64 3.31 -12.28 2.74
N LEU A 65 3.94 -11.37 1.98
CA LEU A 65 3.21 -10.52 1.04
C LEU A 65 2.55 -11.32 -0.08
N VAL A 66 3.26 -12.30 -0.63
CA VAL A 66 2.73 -13.22 -1.66
C VAL A 66 1.52 -13.96 -1.13
N ASP A 67 1.62 -14.52 0.07
CA ASP A 67 0.58 -15.32 0.71
C ASP A 67 -0.67 -14.48 1.02
N ILE A 68 -0.49 -13.33 1.67
CA ILE A 68 -1.59 -12.42 2.03
C ILE A 68 -2.35 -11.90 0.80
N ASN A 69 -1.63 -11.62 -0.30
CA ASN A 69 -2.24 -11.11 -1.52
C ASN A 69 -2.69 -12.21 -2.49
N GLU A 70 -2.39 -13.48 -2.19
CA GLU A 70 -2.64 -14.63 -3.09
C GLU A 70 -1.94 -14.46 -4.45
N TRP A 71 -0.72 -13.93 -4.42
CA TRP A 71 0.10 -13.73 -5.60
C TRP A 71 0.83 -15.01 -6.01
N ASP A 72 1.29 -15.07 -7.27
CA ASP A 72 2.04 -16.22 -7.77
C ASP A 72 3.46 -16.28 -7.15
N PRO A 73 3.79 -17.28 -6.32
CA PRO A 73 5.11 -17.37 -5.69
C PRO A 73 6.26 -17.52 -6.70
N ALA A 74 6.00 -18.00 -7.90
CA ALA A 74 7.03 -18.11 -8.95
C ALA A 74 7.54 -16.73 -9.40
N VAL A 75 6.74 -15.67 -9.25
CA VAL A 75 7.19 -14.30 -9.52
C VAL A 75 8.22 -13.87 -8.49
N LEU A 76 7.99 -14.15 -7.20
CA LEU A 76 8.95 -13.84 -6.14
C LEU A 76 10.26 -14.60 -6.33
N GLU A 77 10.20 -15.88 -6.73
CA GLU A 77 11.38 -16.67 -7.01
C GLU A 77 12.19 -16.07 -8.16
N ARG A 78 11.55 -15.72 -9.29
CA ARG A 78 12.21 -15.05 -10.43
C ARG A 78 12.80 -13.70 -10.04
N PHE A 79 12.07 -12.90 -9.25
CA PHE A 79 12.55 -11.62 -8.74
C PHE A 79 13.86 -11.81 -7.97
N ARG A 80 13.89 -12.70 -7.00
CA ARG A 80 15.08 -12.96 -6.16
C ARG A 80 16.23 -13.62 -6.91
N ALA A 81 15.95 -14.39 -7.96
CA ALA A 81 16.95 -15.05 -8.78
C ALA A 81 17.63 -14.09 -9.78
N SER A 82 17.05 -12.90 -10.03
CA SER A 82 17.60 -11.95 -11.00
C SER A 82 18.94 -11.38 -10.54
N ASP A 83 19.85 -11.16 -11.49
CA ASP A 83 21.20 -10.65 -11.19
C ASP A 83 21.16 -9.25 -10.57
N VAL A 84 20.23 -8.39 -11.01
CA VAL A 84 20.10 -7.04 -10.45
C VAL A 84 19.75 -7.09 -8.96
N VAL A 85 18.79 -7.94 -8.54
CA VAL A 85 18.42 -8.08 -7.12
C VAL A 85 19.53 -8.75 -6.31
N ARG A 86 20.16 -9.80 -6.85
CA ARG A 86 21.28 -10.50 -6.17
C ARG A 86 22.51 -9.64 -5.98
N SER A 87 22.72 -8.63 -6.81
CA SER A 87 23.83 -7.68 -6.68
C SER A 87 23.63 -6.63 -5.59
N MET A 88 22.44 -6.51 -5.01
CA MET A 88 22.14 -5.51 -3.98
C MET A 88 22.84 -5.89 -2.66
N LEU A 89 23.66 -4.99 -2.16
CA LEU A 89 24.37 -5.15 -0.88
C LEU A 89 23.62 -4.51 0.31
N GLY A 90 22.36 -4.12 0.11
CA GLY A 90 21.50 -3.50 1.11
C GLY A 90 20.04 -3.47 0.63
N GLY A 91 19.18 -2.74 1.33
CA GLY A 91 17.81 -2.53 0.90
C GLY A 91 17.75 -1.84 -0.47
N ILE A 92 16.95 -2.35 -1.39
CA ILE A 92 16.82 -1.81 -2.75
C ILE A 92 16.50 -0.31 -2.71
N ASP A 93 15.64 0.11 -1.79
CA ASP A 93 15.26 1.52 -1.60
C ASP A 93 16.40 2.43 -1.11
N GLN A 94 17.49 1.85 -0.63
CA GLN A 94 18.64 2.59 -0.12
C GLN A 94 19.82 2.62 -1.10
N VAL A 95 20.03 1.54 -1.85
CA VAL A 95 21.28 1.37 -2.60
C VAL A 95 21.11 1.33 -4.12
N ALA A 96 19.90 1.08 -4.62
CA ALA A 96 19.68 0.93 -6.05
C ALA A 96 19.81 2.26 -6.82
N THR A 97 20.54 2.23 -7.93
CA THR A 97 20.55 3.31 -8.91
C THR A 97 19.24 3.36 -9.69
N LEU A 98 18.95 4.46 -10.37
CA LEU A 98 17.76 4.59 -11.20
C LEU A 98 17.68 3.53 -12.29
N ASP A 99 18.81 3.21 -12.95
CA ASP A 99 18.85 2.17 -13.98
C ASP A 99 18.57 0.77 -13.40
N GLN A 100 19.03 0.50 -12.18
CA GLN A 100 18.70 -0.74 -11.48
C GLN A 100 17.22 -0.78 -11.09
N LEU A 101 16.63 0.33 -10.66
CA LEU A 101 15.21 0.41 -10.36
C LEU A 101 14.35 0.16 -11.61
N LYS A 102 14.74 0.64 -12.79
CA LYS A 102 14.06 0.33 -14.05
C LYS A 102 14.07 -1.18 -14.34
N GLN A 103 15.21 -1.83 -14.18
CA GLN A 103 15.31 -3.29 -14.34
C GLN A 103 14.47 -4.06 -13.30
N ILE A 104 14.47 -3.59 -12.06
CA ILE A 104 13.67 -4.18 -10.98
C ILE A 104 12.18 -4.00 -11.24
N ARG A 105 11.78 -2.86 -11.80
CA ARG A 105 10.37 -2.57 -12.16
C ARG A 105 9.81 -3.61 -13.15
N GLU A 106 10.61 -4.04 -14.12
CA GLU A 106 10.23 -5.07 -15.10
C GLU A 106 9.98 -6.45 -14.47
N LEU A 107 10.50 -6.69 -13.27
CA LEU A 107 10.32 -7.96 -12.54
C LEU A 107 9.09 -7.99 -11.65
N ILE A 108 8.48 -6.83 -11.38
CA ILE A 108 7.35 -6.67 -10.47
C ILE A 108 6.08 -6.41 -11.28
N PRO A 109 5.07 -7.29 -11.24
CA PRO A 109 3.79 -7.05 -11.89
C PRO A 109 3.09 -5.78 -11.34
N ASP A 110 2.30 -5.10 -12.16
CA ASP A 110 1.61 -3.87 -11.77
C ASP A 110 0.69 -4.09 -10.55
N GLU A 111 0.00 -5.21 -10.51
CA GLU A 111 -0.89 -5.58 -9.41
C GLU A 111 -0.15 -5.83 -8.08
N TRP A 112 1.18 -5.94 -8.11
CA TRP A 112 2.01 -6.04 -6.89
C TRP A 112 2.44 -4.67 -6.35
N LEU A 113 2.02 -3.58 -6.99
CA LEU A 113 2.30 -2.21 -6.59
C LEU A 113 1.01 -1.46 -6.17
N PRO A 114 0.24 -2.00 -5.18
CA PRO A 114 -0.97 -1.32 -4.73
C PRO A 114 -0.64 0.03 -4.12
N ALA A 115 -1.09 1.10 -4.76
CA ALA A 115 -0.82 2.47 -4.37
C ALA A 115 -1.97 3.40 -4.75
N ALA A 116 -1.95 4.61 -4.23
CA ALA A 116 -2.78 5.72 -4.68
C ALA A 116 -1.90 6.66 -5.53
N THR A 117 -1.99 6.50 -6.85
CA THR A 117 -1.23 7.28 -7.83
C THR A 117 -2.16 7.81 -8.92
N GLY A 118 -1.62 8.62 -9.83
CA GLY A 118 -2.39 9.32 -10.85
C GLY A 118 -2.68 10.75 -10.41
N THR A 119 -3.78 11.32 -10.86
CA THR A 119 -4.24 12.66 -10.43
C THR A 119 -4.59 12.68 -8.94
N PRO A 120 -4.63 13.86 -8.29
CA PRO A 120 -5.10 13.97 -6.91
C PRO A 120 -6.48 13.34 -6.68
N GLY A 121 -7.40 13.48 -7.65
CA GLY A 121 -8.73 12.88 -7.59
C GLY A 121 -8.68 11.35 -7.60
N GLU A 122 -7.89 10.74 -8.48
CA GLU A 122 -7.70 9.27 -8.51
C GLU A 122 -7.06 8.76 -7.22
N CYS A 123 -6.10 9.50 -6.65
CA CYS A 123 -5.55 9.17 -5.34
C CYS A 123 -6.62 9.22 -4.23
N ALA A 124 -7.50 10.22 -4.25
CA ALA A 124 -8.60 10.36 -3.30
C ALA A 124 -9.62 9.20 -3.43
N GLU A 125 -9.96 8.78 -4.65
CA GLU A 125 -10.80 7.61 -4.90
C GLU A 125 -10.18 6.34 -4.31
N ARG A 126 -8.87 6.15 -4.44
CA ARG A 126 -8.15 5.03 -3.82
C ARG A 126 -8.23 5.05 -2.29
N PHE A 127 -8.28 6.21 -1.65
CA PHE A 127 -8.53 6.30 -0.21
C PHE A 127 -9.95 5.81 0.13
N VAL A 128 -10.95 6.24 -0.62
CA VAL A 128 -12.33 5.78 -0.43
C VAL A 128 -12.43 4.27 -0.60
N ASP A 129 -11.73 3.66 -1.56
CA ASP A 129 -11.73 2.22 -1.77
C ASP A 129 -11.17 1.44 -0.57
N GLN A 130 -10.15 1.97 0.13
CA GLN A 130 -9.67 1.36 1.36
C GLN A 130 -10.75 1.32 2.46
N PHE A 131 -11.56 2.38 2.57
CA PHE A 131 -12.69 2.40 3.50
C PHE A 131 -13.81 1.45 3.07
N LYS A 132 -14.09 1.33 1.77
CA LYS A 132 -15.03 0.32 1.24
C LYS A 132 -14.54 -1.12 1.51
N ALA A 133 -13.24 -1.35 1.47
CA ALA A 133 -12.63 -2.63 1.83
C ALA A 133 -12.71 -2.95 3.33
N GLY A 134 -13.17 -2.01 4.16
CA GLY A 134 -13.43 -2.19 5.59
C GLY A 134 -12.39 -1.56 6.51
N ALA A 135 -11.41 -0.83 6.00
CA ALA A 135 -10.48 -0.09 6.85
C ALA A 135 -11.18 1.02 7.65
N ASP A 136 -10.71 1.28 8.86
CA ASP A 136 -11.16 2.38 9.71
C ASP A 136 -10.30 3.62 9.57
N GLY A 137 -9.11 3.48 9.01
CA GLY A 137 -8.18 4.57 8.77
C GLY A 137 -7.11 4.17 7.76
N ILE A 138 -6.40 5.18 7.24
CA ILE A 138 -5.32 5.00 6.29
C ILE A 138 -4.08 5.72 6.81
N ILE A 139 -2.95 5.00 6.80
CA ILE A 139 -1.63 5.58 7.02
C ILE A 139 -1.03 5.84 5.63
N VAL A 140 -0.96 7.09 5.26
CA VAL A 140 -0.39 7.52 3.98
C VAL A 140 1.13 7.61 4.12
N HIS A 141 1.86 7.07 3.15
CA HIS A 141 3.31 7.20 3.06
C HIS A 141 3.77 7.45 1.63
N ALA A 142 5.07 7.68 1.44
CA ALA A 142 5.75 7.96 0.18
C ALA A 142 5.52 9.36 -0.40
N CYS A 143 4.60 10.16 0.12
CA CYS A 143 4.44 11.55 -0.30
C CYS A 143 4.78 12.53 0.83
N THR A 144 5.18 13.73 0.44
CA THR A 144 5.36 14.86 1.36
C THR A 144 4.01 15.48 1.73
N PRO A 145 3.92 16.26 2.83
CA PRO A 145 2.69 17.01 3.14
C PRO A 145 2.21 17.90 1.98
N GLN A 146 3.12 18.47 1.20
CA GLN A 146 2.80 19.31 0.05
C GLN A 146 2.16 18.51 -1.09
N GLU A 147 2.64 17.30 -1.34
CA GLU A 147 2.08 16.39 -2.35
C GLU A 147 0.74 15.79 -1.87
N LEU A 148 0.57 15.59 -0.57
CA LEU A 148 -0.68 15.11 0.01
C LEU A 148 -1.80 16.16 -0.02
N ALA A 149 -1.48 17.44 0.11
CA ALA A 149 -2.47 18.52 0.23
C ALA A 149 -3.53 18.52 -0.89
N PRO A 150 -3.19 18.46 -2.20
CA PRO A 150 -4.20 18.41 -3.26
C PRO A 150 -5.08 17.15 -3.20
N ILE A 151 -4.52 16.00 -2.77
CA ILE A 151 -5.32 14.77 -2.59
C ILE A 151 -6.37 14.99 -1.50
N LEU A 152 -6.03 15.65 -0.38
CA LEU A 152 -6.97 15.89 0.71
C LEU A 152 -8.10 16.84 0.29
N VAL A 153 -7.82 17.85 -0.58
CA VAL A 153 -8.83 18.74 -1.14
C VAL A 153 -9.87 17.96 -1.96
N ASP A 154 -9.41 16.99 -2.76
CA ASP A 154 -10.32 16.16 -3.55
C ASP A 154 -11.00 15.09 -2.69
N TYR A 155 -10.30 14.54 -1.70
CA TYR A 155 -10.87 13.58 -0.75
C TYR A 155 -12.02 14.19 0.08
N GLU A 156 -11.92 15.44 0.51
CA GLU A 156 -13.02 16.14 1.23
C GLU A 156 -14.35 16.13 0.46
N LYS A 157 -14.31 16.11 -0.88
CA LYS A 157 -15.51 16.12 -1.72
C LYS A 157 -16.22 14.78 -1.80
N ILE A 158 -15.51 13.68 -1.53
CA ILE A 158 -15.97 12.31 -1.76
C ILE A 158 -15.83 11.39 -0.54
N ARG A 159 -15.32 11.91 0.59
CA ARG A 159 -15.12 11.10 1.79
C ARG A 159 -16.45 10.53 2.31
N PRO A 160 -16.46 9.30 2.84
CA PRO A 160 -17.66 8.71 3.43
C PRO A 160 -17.89 9.30 4.85
N ASP A 161 -18.55 10.45 4.94
CA ASP A 161 -18.73 11.20 6.18
C ASP A 161 -19.38 10.38 7.30
N GLU A 162 -20.35 9.52 6.98
CA GLU A 162 -20.99 8.60 7.92
C GLU A 162 -20.00 7.68 8.65
N LYS A 163 -18.88 7.39 8.04
CA LYS A 163 -17.83 6.56 8.66
C LYS A 163 -17.05 7.29 9.76
N PHE A 164 -17.10 8.61 9.76
CA PHE A 164 -16.33 9.47 10.65
C PHE A 164 -17.21 10.22 11.67
N GLU A 165 -18.52 10.01 11.62
CA GLU A 165 -19.47 10.64 12.53
C GLU A 165 -19.08 10.37 13.99
N GLY A 166 -19.04 11.42 14.80
CA GLY A 166 -18.68 11.35 16.21
C GLY A 166 -17.19 11.14 16.53
N ARG A 167 -16.31 11.09 15.54
CA ARG A 167 -14.86 11.03 15.78
C ARG A 167 -14.30 12.42 16.10
N THR A 168 -13.42 12.49 17.12
CA THR A 168 -12.69 13.72 17.45
C THR A 168 -11.78 14.14 16.30
N GLY A 169 -11.81 15.43 15.93
CA GLY A 169 -11.00 15.97 14.83
C GLY A 169 -11.68 15.90 13.46
N CYS A 170 -12.89 15.35 13.37
CA CYS A 170 -13.72 15.54 12.18
C CYS A 170 -14.38 16.93 12.28
N PRO A 171 -14.22 17.83 11.29
CA PRO A 171 -14.99 19.07 11.25
C PRO A 171 -16.47 18.73 11.22
N ALA A 172 -17.26 19.46 12.01
CA ALA A 172 -18.71 19.35 12.03
C ALA A 172 -19.31 19.93 10.74
#